data_bf565f1d5b3e1f0b5a04e1471fb284ae
#
_entry.id   bf565f1d5b3e1f0b5a04e1471fb284ae
#
_cell.length_a   1.000
_cell.length_b   1.000
_cell.length_c   1.000
_cell.angle_alpha   90.00
_cell.angle_beta   90.00
_cell.angle_gamma   90.00
#
_symmetry.space_group_name_H-M   'P 1'
#
loop_
_entity.id
_entity.type
_entity.pdbx_description
1 polymer ?
#
loop_
_entity_poly.entity_id
_entity_poly.type
_entity_poly.pdbx_seq_one_letter_code
_entity_poly.pdbx_strand_id
1 'polypeptide(L)'
;VAPPLEIAEISPAPLVIMSPRVGVSSAGTDIFPATPPKVSVKLINHMKQSFKGEVAFGFENRSPETRVRVDLSPEQTSTLAVTIPNTEENRAAHLRRPELANSLWFSLRHAGLHENLIKRSVPVVWLDARVAERVNVGFVRGFDFSLPNALNALGVESKELSVDEVKTSDLSTYSSIIVDNRVYESQPELIATNQKLLDYANAGGNLIVFYHRIDEFNPNPQRNRPQLAPYKLILGNERITDENAPISFLEPEHPLLNSPNKLNQGDFKDWIQERGLYYPREWDPQFKALLQSNDPGEAPLKGGLLVADYGKGHYIYTSMVWYRQLRAGVPGAYRMLANMISYGQN
;
A
#
# COMPACT_ATOMS: atom_id res chain seq x y z
N VAL A 1 -22.52 -19.04 22.22
CA VAL A 1 -23.16 -17.77 22.60
C VAL A 1 -22.17 -16.66 22.29
N ALA A 2 -22.58 -15.64 21.54
CA ALA A 2 -21.74 -14.49 21.31
C ALA A 2 -21.37 -13.78 22.63
N PRO A 3 -20.15 -13.25 22.79
CA PRO A 3 -19.80 -12.48 23.96
C PRO A 3 -20.67 -11.21 24.05
N PRO A 4 -20.96 -10.71 25.26
CA PRO A 4 -21.84 -9.53 25.42
C PRO A 4 -21.29 -8.26 24.74
N LEU A 5 -19.98 -8.15 24.68
CA LEU A 5 -19.25 -7.08 23.98
C LEU A 5 -18.14 -7.71 23.12
N GLU A 6 -17.76 -7.05 22.03
CA GLU A 6 -16.72 -7.57 21.14
C GLU A 6 -15.90 -6.44 20.51
N ILE A 7 -14.59 -6.63 20.42
CA ILE A 7 -13.72 -5.96 19.45
C ILE A 7 -13.66 -6.88 18.23
N ALA A 8 -14.54 -6.66 17.26
CA ALA A 8 -14.73 -7.58 16.13
C ALA A 8 -13.58 -7.51 15.11
N GLU A 9 -13.06 -6.30 14.88
CA GLU A 9 -12.03 -6.06 13.89
C GLU A 9 -11.14 -4.88 14.29
N ILE A 10 -9.87 -4.96 13.94
CA ILE A 10 -8.90 -3.86 14.01
C ILE A 10 -8.22 -3.80 12.65
N SER A 11 -8.31 -2.66 11.98
CA SER A 11 -7.81 -2.51 10.60
C SER A 11 -7.02 -1.19 10.44
N PRO A 12 -5.88 -1.20 9.74
CA PRO A 12 -5.22 -2.36 9.12
C PRO A 12 -4.57 -3.31 10.13
N ALA A 13 -4.43 -4.58 9.75
CA ALA A 13 -3.68 -5.59 10.48
C ALA A 13 -2.86 -6.46 9.50
N PRO A 14 -1.51 -6.47 9.60
CA PRO A 14 -0.69 -5.74 10.57
C PRO A 14 -0.76 -4.23 10.41
N LEU A 15 -0.47 -3.49 11.49
CA LEU A 15 -0.28 -2.05 11.44
C LEU A 15 1.15 -1.74 10.98
N VAL A 16 1.29 -1.04 9.87
CA VAL A 16 2.59 -0.60 9.34
C VAL A 16 2.86 0.84 9.78
N ILE A 17 4.00 1.07 10.39
CA ILE A 17 4.41 2.38 10.91
C ILE A 17 5.79 2.73 10.35
N MET A 18 5.94 3.94 9.83
CA MET A 18 7.25 4.44 9.41
C MET A 18 8.22 4.51 10.60
N SER A 19 9.36 3.87 10.45
CA SER A 19 10.44 3.96 11.44
C SER A 19 10.91 5.41 11.59
N PRO A 20 11.16 5.87 12.81
CA PRO A 20 11.74 7.19 13.02
C PRO A 20 13.14 7.23 12.41
N ARG A 21 13.48 8.35 11.77
CA ARG A 21 14.80 8.59 11.22
C ARG A 21 15.52 9.64 12.01
N VAL A 22 16.78 9.38 12.27
CA VAL A 22 17.71 10.39 12.76
C VAL A 22 18.44 10.91 11.52
N GLY A 23 18.05 12.10 11.04
CA GLY A 23 18.77 12.82 10.01
C GLY A 23 19.70 13.84 10.68
N VAL A 24 20.93 13.98 10.17
CA VAL A 24 21.78 15.12 10.53
C VAL A 24 21.49 16.21 9.52
N SER A 25 20.72 17.24 9.92
CA SER A 25 20.60 18.47 9.14
C SER A 25 21.74 19.42 9.51
N SER A 26 21.97 20.43 8.68
CA SER A 26 22.91 21.51 9.00
C SER A 26 22.52 22.31 10.27
N ALA A 27 21.35 22.06 10.84
CA ALA A 27 20.81 22.68 12.04
C ALA A 27 20.76 21.76 13.27
N GLY A 28 21.20 20.49 13.15
CA GLY A 28 21.14 19.50 14.23
C GLY A 28 20.50 18.17 13.80
N THR A 29 20.17 17.34 14.77
CA THR A 29 19.54 16.03 14.55
C THR A 29 18.05 16.23 14.35
N ASP A 30 17.58 16.18 13.08
CA ASP A 30 16.15 16.24 12.78
C ASP A 30 15.54 14.85 12.87
N ILE A 31 14.59 14.70 13.79
CA ILE A 31 13.68 13.55 13.79
C ILE A 31 12.50 13.93 12.91
N PHE A 32 12.48 13.41 11.68
CA PHE A 32 11.34 13.65 10.79
C PHE A 32 10.07 13.05 11.41
N PRO A 33 9.01 13.86 11.61
CA PRO A 33 7.76 13.33 12.13
C PRO A 33 7.15 12.39 11.11
N ALA A 34 7.07 11.09 11.44
CA ALA A 34 6.23 10.19 10.68
C ALA A 34 4.75 10.58 10.92
N THR A 35 3.95 10.55 9.87
CA THR A 35 2.50 10.76 10.00
C THR A 35 1.92 9.76 11.01
N PRO A 36 1.15 10.22 12.01
CA PRO A 36 0.57 9.29 12.97
C PRO A 36 -0.37 8.30 12.28
N PRO A 37 -0.18 6.98 12.48
CA PRO A 37 -1.02 5.99 11.83
C PRO A 37 -2.45 6.03 12.38
N LYS A 38 -3.41 5.80 11.48
CA LYS A 38 -4.83 5.69 11.82
C LYS A 38 -5.26 4.23 11.82
N VAL A 39 -6.06 3.87 12.81
CA VAL A 39 -6.60 2.52 12.98
C VAL A 39 -8.10 2.60 13.18
N SER A 40 -8.84 1.73 12.52
CA SER A 40 -10.28 1.54 12.74
C SER A 40 -10.50 0.34 13.65
N VAL A 41 -11.26 0.55 14.73
CA VAL A 41 -11.64 -0.48 15.68
C VAL A 41 -13.14 -0.70 15.59
N LYS A 42 -13.56 -1.88 15.14
CA LYS A 42 -14.97 -2.26 15.03
C LYS A 42 -15.42 -2.90 16.34
N LEU A 43 -16.39 -2.27 16.99
CA LEU A 43 -16.97 -2.67 18.27
C LEU A 43 -18.39 -3.17 18.05
N ILE A 44 -18.76 -4.25 18.73
CA ILE A 44 -20.13 -4.78 18.73
C ILE A 44 -20.63 -4.88 20.17
N ASN A 45 -21.78 -4.28 20.43
CA ASN A 45 -22.56 -4.50 21.64
C ASN A 45 -23.70 -5.47 21.32
N HIS A 46 -23.61 -6.70 21.82
CA HIS A 46 -24.63 -7.73 21.66
C HIS A 46 -25.71 -7.69 22.76
N MET A 47 -25.55 -6.79 23.73
CA MET A 47 -26.51 -6.67 24.86
C MET A 47 -27.74 -5.86 24.45
N LYS A 48 -28.86 -6.10 25.12
CA LYS A 48 -30.11 -5.32 25.02
C LYS A 48 -30.05 -3.99 25.79
N GLN A 49 -28.93 -3.65 26.37
CA GLN A 49 -28.70 -2.39 27.11
C GLN A 49 -27.48 -1.67 26.53
N SER A 50 -27.45 -0.35 26.66
CA SER A 50 -26.32 0.45 26.24
C SER A 50 -25.08 0.17 27.09
N PHE A 51 -23.92 0.29 26.49
CA PHE A 51 -22.62 0.19 27.16
C PHE A 51 -21.90 1.52 27.08
N LYS A 52 -21.50 2.06 28.24
CA LYS A 52 -20.63 3.24 28.35
C LYS A 52 -19.29 2.84 28.90
N GLY A 53 -18.24 3.09 28.11
CA GLY A 53 -16.90 2.65 28.46
C GLY A 53 -15.82 3.46 27.75
N GLU A 54 -14.67 2.84 27.65
CA GLU A 54 -13.52 3.38 26.94
C GLU A 54 -12.77 2.29 26.17
N VAL A 55 -12.21 2.64 25.04
CA VAL A 55 -11.19 1.87 24.35
C VAL A 55 -9.84 2.43 24.76
N ALA A 56 -9.07 1.61 25.47
CA ALA A 56 -7.68 1.90 25.80
C ALA A 56 -6.76 1.16 24.84
N PHE A 57 -5.66 1.78 24.41
CA PHE A 57 -4.69 1.16 23.52
C PHE A 57 -3.27 1.68 23.77
N GLY A 58 -2.30 0.88 23.39
CA GLY A 58 -0.88 1.19 23.53
C GLY A 58 0.00 0.06 23.02
N PHE A 59 1.29 0.33 22.89
CA PHE A 59 2.27 -0.72 22.58
C PHE A 59 2.46 -1.63 23.78
N GLU A 60 2.69 -2.92 23.54
CA GLU A 60 2.93 -3.86 24.63
C GLU A 60 4.16 -3.46 25.46
N ASN A 61 4.04 -3.65 26.77
CA ASN A 61 5.08 -3.33 27.78
C ASN A 61 5.48 -1.84 27.85
N ARG A 62 4.59 -0.92 27.48
CA ARG A 62 4.85 0.54 27.52
C ARG A 62 3.70 1.33 28.11
N SER A 63 4.06 2.38 28.81
CA SER A 63 3.19 3.49 29.19
C SER A 63 3.66 4.77 28.50
N PRO A 64 2.75 5.72 28.22
CA PRO A 64 1.34 5.76 28.60
C PRO A 64 0.42 5.04 27.58
N GLU A 65 -0.73 4.58 28.08
CA GLU A 65 -1.84 4.15 27.23
C GLU A 65 -2.69 5.36 26.80
N THR A 66 -3.27 5.28 25.61
CA THR A 66 -4.27 6.26 25.16
C THR A 66 -5.67 5.71 25.39
N ARG A 67 -6.63 6.58 25.74
CA ARG A 67 -8.01 6.21 26.04
C ARG A 67 -8.99 7.06 25.25
N VAL A 68 -9.99 6.44 24.68
CA VAL A 68 -11.09 7.08 23.94
C VAL A 68 -12.42 6.58 24.49
N ARG A 69 -13.28 7.49 24.92
CA ARG A 69 -14.62 7.14 25.41
C ARG A 69 -15.50 6.62 24.28
N VAL A 70 -16.31 5.61 24.62
CA VAL A 70 -17.28 5.01 23.71
C VAL A 70 -18.63 4.88 24.38
N ASP A 71 -19.68 5.11 23.61
CA ASP A 71 -21.09 4.90 24.01
C ASP A 71 -21.73 4.02 22.92
N LEU A 72 -22.02 2.78 23.24
CA LEU A 72 -22.54 1.79 22.33
C LEU A 72 -24.01 1.52 22.64
N SER A 73 -24.90 1.86 21.75
CA SER A 73 -26.33 1.52 21.88
C SER A 73 -26.56 0.02 21.90
N PRO A 74 -27.71 -0.44 22.40
CA PRO A 74 -28.07 -1.85 22.39
C PRO A 74 -27.97 -2.46 20.99
N GLU A 75 -27.44 -3.66 20.88
CA GLU A 75 -27.35 -4.44 19.64
C GLU A 75 -26.68 -3.66 18.47
N GLN A 76 -25.76 -2.72 18.80
CA GLN A 76 -25.12 -1.84 17.83
C GLN A 76 -23.72 -2.35 17.44
N THR A 77 -23.42 -2.20 16.15
CA THR A 77 -22.05 -2.22 15.61
C THR A 77 -21.59 -0.78 15.37
N SER A 78 -20.43 -0.43 15.92
CA SER A 78 -19.81 0.90 15.76
C SER A 78 -18.36 0.77 15.32
N THR A 79 -17.90 1.72 14.50
CA THR A 79 -16.49 1.81 14.12
C THR A 79 -15.87 3.06 14.74
N LEU A 80 -14.84 2.86 15.54
CA LEU A 80 -14.06 3.90 16.17
C LEU A 80 -12.76 4.11 15.38
N ALA A 81 -12.57 5.30 14.83
CA ALA A 81 -11.29 5.69 14.24
C ALA A 81 -10.38 6.27 15.34
N VAL A 82 -9.20 5.71 15.51
CA VAL A 82 -8.20 6.19 16.47
C VAL A 82 -6.90 6.52 15.75
N THR A 83 -6.20 7.52 16.26
CA THR A 83 -4.85 7.89 15.83
C THR A 83 -3.87 7.35 16.87
N ILE A 84 -2.91 6.55 16.42
CA ILE A 84 -1.89 5.99 17.30
C ILE A 84 -0.83 7.07 17.55
N PRO A 85 -0.61 7.51 18.81
CA PRO A 85 0.35 8.52 19.10
C PRO A 85 1.76 8.11 18.65
N ASN A 86 2.33 8.87 17.74
CA ASN A 86 3.71 8.70 17.29
C ASN A 86 4.62 9.59 18.13
N THR A 87 4.65 9.32 19.44
CA THR A 87 5.43 10.10 20.39
C THR A 87 6.93 9.85 20.22
N GLU A 88 7.74 10.83 20.58
CA GLU A 88 9.20 10.69 20.60
C GLU A 88 9.63 9.53 21.49
N GLU A 89 8.93 9.29 22.60
CA GLU A 89 9.16 8.18 23.52
C GLU A 89 8.92 6.81 22.83
N ASN A 90 7.82 6.67 22.09
CA ASN A 90 7.51 5.43 21.33
C ASN A 90 8.56 5.16 20.26
N ARG A 91 9.03 6.21 19.58
CA ARG A 91 10.09 6.13 18.57
C ARG A 91 11.44 5.78 19.18
N ALA A 92 11.85 6.48 20.22
CA ALA A 92 13.12 6.22 20.90
C ALA A 92 13.19 4.82 21.49
N ALA A 93 12.06 4.33 21.98
CA ALA A 93 11.98 2.99 22.53
C ALA A 93 12.03 1.89 21.45
N HIS A 94 11.43 2.13 20.24
CA HIS A 94 11.60 1.22 19.11
C HIS A 94 13.08 1.13 18.67
N LEU A 95 13.77 2.27 18.57
CA LEU A 95 15.19 2.29 18.20
C LEU A 95 16.09 1.56 19.20
N ARG A 96 15.72 1.56 20.50
CA ARG A 96 16.50 0.89 21.55
C ARG A 96 16.18 -0.60 21.69
N ARG A 97 14.91 -0.98 21.51
CA ARG A 97 14.39 -2.34 21.68
C ARG A 97 13.24 -2.60 20.72
N PRO A 98 13.53 -2.85 19.42
CA PRO A 98 12.49 -3.03 18.41
C PRO A 98 11.54 -4.19 18.73
N GLU A 99 12.04 -5.24 19.40
CA GLU A 99 11.25 -6.41 19.78
C GLU A 99 10.08 -6.11 20.73
N LEU A 100 10.15 -5.01 21.48
CA LEU A 100 9.10 -4.62 22.44
C LEU A 100 7.98 -3.77 21.81
N ALA A 101 8.13 -3.34 20.55
CA ALA A 101 7.18 -2.50 19.84
C ALA A 101 6.48 -3.22 18.68
N ASN A 102 6.53 -4.56 18.66
CA ASN A 102 5.99 -5.37 17.57
C ASN A 102 4.49 -5.69 17.71
N SER A 103 3.86 -5.20 18.75
CA SER A 103 2.43 -5.42 18.98
C SER A 103 1.77 -4.19 19.59
N LEU A 104 0.61 -3.85 19.06
CA LEU A 104 -0.28 -2.82 19.58
C LEU A 104 -1.53 -3.49 20.12
N TRP A 105 -1.82 -3.26 21.41
CA TRP A 105 -3.01 -3.81 22.05
C TRP A 105 -4.15 -2.79 22.11
N PHE A 106 -5.37 -3.29 22.05
CA PHE A 106 -6.62 -2.57 22.26
C PHE A 106 -7.43 -3.29 23.32
N SER A 107 -8.02 -2.55 24.22
CA SER A 107 -8.86 -3.10 25.29
C SER A 107 -10.14 -2.27 25.43
N LEU A 108 -11.27 -2.96 25.52
CA LEU A 108 -12.55 -2.37 25.91
C LEU A 108 -12.71 -2.48 27.43
N ARG A 109 -13.06 -1.39 28.10
CA ARG A 109 -13.16 -1.27 29.56
C ARG A 109 -14.39 -0.47 29.96
N HIS A 110 -14.86 -0.66 31.20
CA HIS A 110 -15.74 0.33 31.82
C HIS A 110 -15.00 1.65 32.04
N ALA A 111 -15.69 2.77 31.86
CA ALA A 111 -15.10 4.10 32.03
C ALA A 111 -14.50 4.26 33.44
N GLY A 112 -13.23 4.69 33.50
CA GLY A 112 -12.51 4.92 34.75
C GLY A 112 -11.98 3.67 35.45
N LEU A 113 -12.17 2.47 34.90
CA LEU A 113 -11.60 1.23 35.44
C LEU A 113 -10.39 0.77 34.63
N HIS A 114 -9.48 0.06 35.28
CA HIS A 114 -8.30 -0.52 34.62
C HIS A 114 -8.49 -1.98 34.16
N GLU A 115 -9.59 -2.59 34.57
CA GLU A 115 -9.89 -3.97 34.23
C GLU A 115 -10.30 -4.09 32.74
N ASN A 116 -9.63 -4.98 32.02
CA ASN A 116 -9.94 -5.27 30.63
C ASN A 116 -11.15 -6.22 30.57
N LEU A 117 -12.26 -5.76 29.97
CA LEU A 117 -13.37 -6.65 29.60
C LEU A 117 -12.97 -7.53 28.43
N ILE A 118 -12.31 -6.92 27.42
CA ILE A 118 -11.83 -7.59 26.22
C ILE A 118 -10.49 -6.95 25.84
N LYS A 119 -9.51 -7.78 25.47
CA LYS A 119 -8.23 -7.31 24.92
C LYS A 119 -7.95 -8.03 23.60
N ARG A 120 -7.54 -7.27 22.57
CA ARG A 120 -7.01 -7.79 21.31
C ARG A 120 -5.73 -7.04 20.95
N SER A 121 -4.82 -7.74 20.27
CA SER A 121 -3.57 -7.16 19.81
C SER A 121 -3.42 -7.36 18.31
N VAL A 122 -2.75 -6.42 17.65
CA VAL A 122 -2.37 -6.51 16.24
C VAL A 122 -0.86 -6.40 16.10
N PRO A 123 -0.25 -7.15 15.18
CA PRO A 123 1.16 -7.01 14.87
C PRO A 123 1.48 -5.61 14.37
N VAL A 124 2.66 -5.11 14.71
CA VAL A 124 3.21 -3.84 14.20
C VAL A 124 4.45 -4.15 13.39
N VAL A 125 4.49 -3.61 12.18
CA VAL A 125 5.65 -3.65 11.28
C VAL A 125 6.25 -2.25 11.20
N TRP A 126 7.51 -2.13 11.58
CA TRP A 126 8.25 -0.88 11.45
C TRP A 126 8.94 -0.83 10.10
N LEU A 127 8.66 0.23 9.34
CA LEU A 127 9.05 0.39 7.95
C LEU A 127 10.17 1.43 7.80
N ASP A 128 11.32 1.01 7.29
CA ASP A 128 12.35 1.93 6.78
C ASP A 128 12.19 2.11 5.27
N ALA A 129 11.37 3.10 4.87
CA ALA A 129 11.18 3.50 3.50
C ALA A 129 11.28 5.03 3.36
N ARG A 130 11.65 5.52 2.18
CA ARG A 130 11.68 6.94 1.84
C ARG A 130 10.73 7.19 0.69
N VAL A 131 10.06 8.33 0.74
CA VAL A 131 9.28 8.90 -0.36
C VAL A 131 9.93 10.22 -0.74
N ALA A 132 9.94 10.57 -2.02
CA ALA A 132 10.42 11.88 -2.46
C ALA A 132 9.55 13.00 -1.86
N GLU A 133 10.11 14.18 -1.76
CA GLU A 133 9.36 15.35 -1.30
C GLU A 133 8.21 15.68 -2.28
N ARG A 134 7.12 16.22 -1.74
CA ARG A 134 5.95 16.70 -2.51
C ARG A 134 5.25 15.65 -3.38
N VAL A 135 5.38 14.37 -3.05
CA VAL A 135 4.60 13.31 -3.71
C VAL A 135 3.14 13.44 -3.31
N ASN A 136 2.27 13.61 -4.30
CA ASN A 136 0.81 13.61 -4.18
C ASN A 136 0.25 12.58 -5.16
N VAL A 137 -0.51 11.61 -4.67
CA VAL A 137 -0.94 10.43 -5.43
C VAL A 137 -2.45 10.43 -5.66
N GLY A 138 -2.86 10.45 -6.93
CA GLY A 138 -4.20 10.00 -7.32
C GLY A 138 -4.21 8.48 -7.50
N PHE A 139 -5.30 7.79 -7.14
CA PHE A 139 -5.42 6.38 -7.44
C PHE A 139 -6.86 5.97 -7.75
N VAL A 140 -7.02 5.03 -8.67
CA VAL A 140 -8.30 4.36 -8.90
C VAL A 140 -8.21 3.00 -8.21
N ARG A 141 -9.03 2.79 -7.17
CA ARG A 141 -8.95 1.62 -6.31
C ARG A 141 -9.54 0.37 -6.96
N GLY A 142 -8.85 -0.75 -6.80
CA GLY A 142 -9.32 -2.09 -7.18
C GLY A 142 -10.31 -2.67 -6.17
N PHE A 143 -10.08 -3.92 -5.78
CA PHE A 143 -11.05 -4.68 -4.96
C PHE A 143 -10.92 -4.47 -3.45
N ASP A 144 -9.78 -3.96 -2.97
CA ASP A 144 -9.52 -3.86 -1.54
C ASP A 144 -8.85 -2.54 -1.11
N PHE A 145 -8.52 -2.44 0.16
CA PHE A 145 -7.91 -1.25 0.75
C PHE A 145 -6.39 -1.37 0.97
N SER A 146 -5.72 -2.35 0.35
CA SER A 146 -4.28 -2.55 0.53
C SER A 146 -3.47 -1.34 0.06
N LEU A 147 -3.80 -0.80 -1.12
CA LEU A 147 -3.14 0.38 -1.66
C LEU A 147 -3.38 1.66 -0.83
N PRO A 148 -4.62 2.08 -0.54
CA PRO A 148 -4.84 3.27 0.29
C PRO A 148 -4.24 3.14 1.70
N ASN A 149 -4.28 1.98 2.32
CA ASN A 149 -3.63 1.73 3.60
C ASN A 149 -2.10 1.88 3.51
N ALA A 150 -1.50 1.39 2.43
CA ALA A 150 -0.06 1.51 2.21
C ALA A 150 0.37 2.96 1.96
N LEU A 151 -0.38 3.73 1.17
CA LEU A 151 -0.12 5.15 0.95
C LEU A 151 -0.23 5.94 2.26
N ASN A 152 -1.26 5.64 3.07
CA ASN A 152 -1.40 6.24 4.39
C ASN A 152 -0.23 5.87 5.32
N ALA A 153 0.22 4.60 5.34
CA ALA A 153 1.35 4.14 6.14
C ALA A 153 2.67 4.82 5.71
N LEU A 154 2.85 5.08 4.43
CA LEU A 154 3.98 5.84 3.88
C LEU A 154 3.89 7.35 4.16
N GLY A 155 2.78 7.83 4.73
CA GLY A 155 2.56 9.25 5.00
C GLY A 155 2.36 10.09 3.74
N VAL A 156 1.90 9.48 2.65
CA VAL A 156 1.71 10.12 1.35
C VAL A 156 0.34 10.79 1.28
N GLU A 157 0.30 12.04 0.83
CA GLU A 157 -0.94 12.68 0.46
C GLU A 157 -1.55 11.94 -0.74
N SER A 158 -2.76 11.43 -0.57
CA SER A 158 -3.38 10.62 -1.61
C SER A 158 -4.90 10.81 -1.68
N LYS A 159 -5.45 10.68 -2.89
CA LYS A 159 -6.88 10.78 -3.15
C LYS A 159 -7.35 9.61 -4.01
N GLU A 160 -8.40 8.92 -3.56
CA GLU A 160 -9.15 7.99 -4.40
C GLU A 160 -9.93 8.77 -5.45
N LEU A 161 -9.76 8.39 -6.72
CA LEU A 161 -10.42 8.99 -7.87
C LEU A 161 -11.51 8.06 -8.39
N SER A 162 -12.72 8.55 -8.48
CA SER A 162 -13.77 7.90 -9.25
C SER A 162 -13.48 7.99 -10.75
N VAL A 163 -14.11 7.15 -11.56
CA VAL A 163 -13.99 7.21 -13.03
C VAL A 163 -14.44 8.58 -13.57
N ASP A 164 -15.49 9.18 -12.99
CA ASP A 164 -15.93 10.52 -13.36
C ASP A 164 -14.91 11.60 -13.01
N GLU A 165 -14.22 11.49 -11.87
CA GLU A 165 -13.15 12.41 -11.52
C GLU A 165 -11.94 12.24 -12.45
N VAL A 166 -11.56 11.01 -12.83
CA VAL A 166 -10.54 10.79 -13.88
C VAL A 166 -10.92 11.50 -15.16
N LYS A 167 -12.19 11.44 -15.57
CA LYS A 167 -12.69 12.05 -16.80
C LYS A 167 -12.71 13.57 -16.74
N THR A 168 -13.10 14.17 -15.62
CA THR A 168 -13.45 15.60 -15.54
C THR A 168 -12.43 16.46 -14.83
N SER A 169 -11.61 15.89 -13.92
CA SER A 169 -10.66 16.66 -13.13
C SER A 169 -9.36 16.97 -13.89
N ASP A 170 -8.66 17.98 -13.41
CA ASP A 170 -7.27 18.25 -13.81
C ASP A 170 -6.34 17.26 -13.09
N LEU A 171 -5.83 16.30 -13.83
CA LEU A 171 -4.95 15.27 -13.32
C LEU A 171 -3.51 15.77 -13.08
N SER A 172 -3.12 16.92 -13.64
CA SER A 172 -1.77 17.48 -13.47
C SER A 172 -1.44 17.87 -12.02
N THR A 173 -2.44 17.94 -11.16
CA THR A 173 -2.29 18.18 -9.72
C THR A 173 -1.65 17.01 -8.97
N TYR A 174 -1.64 15.80 -9.57
CA TYR A 174 -1.00 14.63 -9.00
C TYR A 174 0.39 14.42 -9.59
N SER A 175 1.37 14.13 -8.75
CA SER A 175 2.72 13.75 -9.19
C SER A 175 2.74 12.32 -9.75
N SER A 176 1.90 11.44 -9.20
CA SER A 176 1.72 10.07 -9.68
C SER A 176 0.26 9.67 -9.64
N ILE A 177 -0.17 8.87 -10.62
CA ILE A 177 -1.50 8.24 -10.61
C ILE A 177 -1.32 6.73 -10.67
N ILE A 178 -2.04 6.00 -9.80
CA ILE A 178 -2.02 4.55 -9.74
C ILE A 178 -3.37 4.00 -10.22
N VAL A 179 -3.34 3.15 -11.24
CA VAL A 179 -4.43 2.23 -11.59
C VAL A 179 -4.16 0.93 -10.83
N ASP A 180 -4.91 0.70 -9.78
CA ASP A 180 -4.70 -0.44 -8.89
C ASP A 180 -5.01 -1.78 -9.58
N ASN A 181 -4.66 -2.88 -8.94
CA ASN A 181 -4.83 -4.21 -9.52
C ASN A 181 -6.28 -4.50 -9.91
N ARG A 182 -6.46 -4.98 -11.15
CA ARG A 182 -7.74 -5.40 -11.72
C ARG A 182 -8.83 -4.31 -11.74
N VAL A 183 -8.44 -3.04 -11.79
CA VAL A 183 -9.40 -1.92 -11.86
C VAL A 183 -10.26 -2.00 -13.12
N TYR A 184 -9.69 -2.38 -14.28
CA TYR A 184 -10.46 -2.52 -15.51
C TYR A 184 -11.51 -3.65 -15.47
N GLU A 185 -11.42 -4.54 -14.46
CA GLU A 185 -12.46 -5.52 -14.16
C GLU A 185 -13.52 -4.96 -13.19
N SER A 186 -13.09 -4.32 -12.11
CA SER A 186 -14.00 -3.79 -11.08
C SER A 186 -14.71 -2.50 -11.51
N GLN A 187 -14.09 -1.73 -12.40
CA GLN A 187 -14.58 -0.44 -12.92
C GLN A 187 -14.34 -0.36 -14.44
N PRO A 188 -15.06 -1.18 -15.24
CA PRO A 188 -14.81 -1.30 -16.70
C PRO A 188 -15.04 0.02 -17.46
N GLU A 189 -15.77 0.96 -16.90
CA GLU A 189 -15.97 2.30 -17.46
C GLU A 189 -14.66 3.09 -17.60
N LEU A 190 -13.65 2.76 -16.79
CA LEU A 190 -12.32 3.38 -16.88
C LEU A 190 -11.66 3.12 -18.23
N ILE A 191 -11.97 2.00 -18.90
CA ILE A 191 -11.42 1.68 -20.24
C ILE A 191 -11.74 2.81 -21.23
N ALA A 192 -12.96 3.34 -21.21
CA ALA A 192 -13.38 4.42 -22.10
C ALA A 192 -12.68 5.77 -21.80
N THR A 193 -12.17 5.94 -20.58
CA THR A 193 -11.47 7.15 -20.14
C THR A 193 -9.96 6.97 -20.06
N ASN A 194 -9.45 5.80 -20.39
CA ASN A 194 -8.02 5.47 -20.28
C ASN A 194 -7.10 6.42 -21.05
N GLN A 195 -7.56 6.96 -22.19
CA GLN A 195 -6.79 7.95 -22.95
C GLN A 195 -6.44 9.17 -22.11
N LYS A 196 -7.33 9.61 -21.21
CA LYS A 196 -7.06 10.72 -20.28
C LYS A 196 -5.87 10.42 -19.34
N LEU A 197 -5.73 9.16 -18.89
CA LEU A 197 -4.58 8.72 -18.10
C LEU A 197 -3.28 8.70 -18.93
N LEU A 198 -3.38 8.26 -20.19
CA LEU A 198 -2.23 8.30 -21.09
C LEU A 198 -1.83 9.76 -21.41
N ASP A 199 -2.80 10.65 -21.64
CA ASP A 199 -2.55 12.08 -21.87
C ASP A 199 -1.87 12.72 -20.63
N TYR A 200 -2.27 12.35 -19.43
CA TYR A 200 -1.63 12.76 -18.18
C TYR A 200 -0.14 12.34 -18.16
N ALA A 201 0.14 11.07 -18.46
CA ALA A 201 1.53 10.58 -18.53
C ALA A 201 2.32 11.32 -19.63
N ASN A 202 1.74 11.48 -20.82
CA ASN A 202 2.37 12.19 -21.94
C ASN A 202 2.71 13.66 -21.60
N ALA A 203 1.90 14.30 -20.76
CA ALA A 203 2.11 15.68 -20.33
C ALA A 203 3.18 15.85 -19.23
N GLY A 204 3.66 14.77 -18.62
CA GLY A 204 4.71 14.81 -17.61
C GLY A 204 4.37 14.06 -16.32
N GLY A 205 3.20 13.45 -16.23
CA GLY A 205 2.79 12.66 -15.07
C GLY A 205 3.46 11.29 -15.02
N ASN A 206 3.45 10.66 -13.86
CA ASN A 206 3.93 9.31 -13.64
C ASN A 206 2.73 8.36 -13.46
N LEU A 207 2.39 7.61 -14.51
CA LEU A 207 1.27 6.67 -14.51
C LEU A 207 1.75 5.26 -14.16
N ILE A 208 1.22 4.70 -13.08
CA ILE A 208 1.57 3.38 -12.57
C ILE A 208 0.35 2.46 -12.73
N VAL A 209 0.51 1.33 -13.40
CA VAL A 209 -0.54 0.35 -13.63
C VAL A 209 -0.13 -0.97 -13.02
N PHE A 210 -0.89 -1.41 -12.00
CA PHE A 210 -0.70 -2.70 -11.38
C PHE A 210 -1.28 -3.81 -12.26
N TYR A 211 -1.05 -5.08 -11.91
CA TYR A 211 -1.41 -6.19 -12.78
C TYR A 211 -2.92 -6.25 -13.08
N HIS A 212 -3.23 -6.69 -14.30
CA HIS A 212 -4.58 -6.95 -14.77
C HIS A 212 -4.66 -8.34 -15.41
N ARG A 213 -5.87 -8.86 -15.54
CA ARG A 213 -6.11 -10.09 -16.30
C ARG A 213 -6.08 -9.78 -17.79
N ILE A 214 -5.78 -10.82 -18.58
CA ILE A 214 -5.69 -10.71 -20.05
C ILE A 214 -6.97 -10.15 -20.65
N ASP A 215 -8.12 -10.68 -20.18
CA ASP A 215 -9.43 -10.33 -20.73
C ASP A 215 -9.84 -8.87 -20.47
N GLU A 216 -9.25 -8.23 -19.49
CA GLU A 216 -9.52 -6.82 -19.16
C GLU A 216 -8.49 -5.85 -19.74
N PHE A 217 -7.27 -6.31 -19.97
CA PHE A 217 -6.16 -5.41 -20.36
C PHE A 217 -5.81 -5.47 -21.85
N ASN A 218 -5.73 -6.69 -22.43
CA ASN A 218 -5.28 -6.84 -23.82
C ASN A 218 -6.27 -6.21 -24.79
N PRO A 219 -5.79 -5.57 -25.87
CA PRO A 219 -6.65 -5.03 -26.92
C PRO A 219 -7.54 -6.13 -27.51
N ASN A 220 -8.83 -5.81 -27.69
CA ASN A 220 -9.81 -6.73 -28.24
C ASN A 220 -10.82 -5.94 -29.09
N PRO A 221 -10.67 -5.92 -30.44
CA PRO A 221 -11.57 -5.21 -31.32
C PRO A 221 -13.03 -5.67 -31.23
N GLN A 222 -13.28 -6.97 -30.98
CA GLN A 222 -14.63 -7.52 -30.86
C GLN A 222 -15.36 -7.01 -29.61
N ARG A 223 -14.62 -6.54 -28.62
CA ARG A 223 -15.15 -5.94 -27.37
C ARG A 223 -14.93 -4.44 -27.30
N ASN A 224 -14.56 -3.79 -28.41
CA ASN A 224 -14.20 -2.37 -28.45
C ASN A 224 -13.15 -1.97 -27.40
N ARG A 225 -12.22 -2.89 -27.07
CA ARG A 225 -11.16 -2.59 -26.13
C ARG A 225 -9.92 -2.12 -26.87
N PRO A 226 -9.50 -0.85 -26.68
CA PRO A 226 -8.28 -0.32 -27.22
C PRO A 226 -7.06 -0.90 -26.50
N GLN A 227 -5.88 -0.56 -26.97
CA GLN A 227 -4.65 -0.72 -26.21
C GLN A 227 -4.68 0.25 -25.02
N LEU A 228 -4.42 -0.25 -23.81
CA LEU A 228 -4.48 0.52 -22.58
C LEU A 228 -3.11 1.08 -22.14
N ALA A 229 -2.04 0.53 -22.67
CA ALA A 229 -0.68 1.04 -22.48
C ALA A 229 -0.28 2.00 -23.63
N PRO A 230 0.70 2.91 -23.42
CA PRO A 230 1.11 3.87 -24.47
C PRO A 230 1.77 3.21 -25.66
N TYR A 231 2.42 2.09 -25.46
CA TYR A 231 3.07 1.25 -26.47
C TYR A 231 2.52 -0.16 -26.40
N LYS A 232 2.82 -0.99 -27.41
CA LYS A 232 2.38 -2.39 -27.41
C LYS A 232 2.76 -3.09 -26.12
N LEU A 233 1.78 -3.69 -25.45
CA LEU A 233 1.94 -4.47 -24.24
C LEU A 233 0.85 -5.54 -24.20
N ILE A 234 1.26 -6.81 -24.31
CA ILE A 234 0.35 -7.96 -24.38
C ILE A 234 0.64 -8.89 -23.20
N LEU A 235 -0.35 -9.07 -22.36
CA LEU A 235 -0.28 -9.95 -21.20
C LEU A 235 -0.50 -11.41 -21.62
N GLY A 236 0.17 -12.32 -20.92
CA GLY A 236 -0.01 -13.77 -21.01
C GLY A 236 -0.59 -14.36 -19.74
N ASN A 237 -0.73 -15.69 -19.71
CA ASN A 237 -1.15 -16.44 -18.53
C ASN A 237 0.02 -16.84 -17.63
N GLU A 238 1.22 -16.45 -18.01
CA GLU A 238 2.44 -16.77 -17.31
C GLU A 238 2.41 -16.16 -15.91
N ARG A 239 2.90 -16.88 -14.93
CA ARG A 239 2.90 -16.49 -13.52
C ARG A 239 4.11 -17.09 -12.82
N ILE A 240 4.42 -16.57 -11.65
CA ILE A 240 5.42 -17.12 -10.74
C ILE A 240 4.74 -17.37 -9.41
N THR A 241 4.60 -18.65 -9.08
CA THR A 241 3.79 -19.13 -7.96
C THR A 241 4.58 -19.33 -6.68
N ASP A 242 5.89 -19.54 -6.78
CA ASP A 242 6.78 -19.64 -5.62
C ASP A 242 7.09 -18.23 -5.09
N GLU A 243 6.58 -17.92 -3.91
CA GLU A 243 6.87 -16.67 -3.23
C GLU A 243 8.35 -16.49 -2.85
N ASN A 244 9.14 -17.55 -2.89
CA ASN A 244 10.58 -17.54 -2.66
C ASN A 244 11.39 -17.54 -3.97
N ALA A 245 10.74 -17.59 -5.14
CA ALA A 245 11.42 -17.54 -6.43
C ALA A 245 12.44 -16.40 -6.48
N PRO A 246 13.67 -16.66 -6.99
CA PRO A 246 14.73 -15.66 -6.99
C PRO A 246 14.36 -14.48 -7.91
N ILE A 247 14.70 -13.27 -7.46
CA ILE A 247 14.55 -12.06 -8.27
C ILE A 247 15.92 -11.65 -8.80
N SER A 248 16.03 -11.44 -10.11
CA SER A 248 17.21 -10.86 -10.75
C SER A 248 16.92 -9.44 -11.20
N PHE A 249 17.87 -8.54 -10.90
CA PHE A 249 17.83 -7.15 -11.35
C PHE A 249 18.47 -7.10 -12.75
N LEU A 250 17.68 -6.76 -13.78
CA LEU A 250 18.14 -6.69 -15.17
C LEU A 250 18.85 -5.36 -15.44
N GLU A 251 18.39 -4.28 -14.81
CA GLU A 251 18.93 -2.94 -14.90
C GLU A 251 19.25 -2.41 -13.49
N PRO A 252 20.29 -2.95 -12.81
CA PRO A 252 20.53 -2.70 -11.38
C PRO A 252 20.78 -1.22 -11.05
N GLU A 253 21.27 -0.43 -11.99
CA GLU A 253 21.51 1.01 -11.81
C GLU A 253 20.32 1.90 -12.17
N HIS A 254 19.19 1.31 -12.57
CA HIS A 254 18.02 2.09 -12.95
C HIS A 254 17.49 2.90 -11.75
N PRO A 255 17.17 4.21 -11.92
CA PRO A 255 16.74 5.07 -10.82
C PRO A 255 15.57 4.51 -10.01
N LEU A 256 14.59 3.89 -10.66
CA LEU A 256 13.42 3.29 -10.01
C LEU A 256 13.80 2.18 -9.00
N LEU A 257 14.95 1.53 -9.17
CA LEU A 257 15.46 0.51 -8.26
C LEU A 257 16.38 1.08 -7.17
N ASN A 258 16.78 2.35 -7.28
CA ASN A 258 17.80 2.95 -6.43
C ASN A 258 17.33 4.20 -5.67
N SER A 259 16.25 4.87 -6.09
CA SER A 259 15.81 6.13 -5.51
C SER A 259 14.29 6.17 -5.31
N PRO A 260 13.84 6.68 -4.14
CA PRO A 260 14.60 7.12 -2.97
C PRO A 260 15.12 5.97 -2.09
N ASN A 261 14.80 4.72 -2.41
CA ASN A 261 15.25 3.54 -1.69
C ASN A 261 16.11 2.65 -2.61
N LYS A 262 17.32 2.31 -2.17
CA LYS A 262 18.11 1.31 -2.88
C LYS A 262 17.56 -0.07 -2.56
N LEU A 263 16.97 -0.72 -3.56
CA LEU A 263 16.39 -2.06 -3.44
C LEU A 263 17.48 -3.13 -3.56
N ASN A 264 17.25 -4.24 -2.90
CA ASN A 264 18.15 -5.40 -2.90
C ASN A 264 17.35 -6.70 -2.72
N GLN A 265 18.01 -7.84 -2.70
CA GLN A 265 17.38 -9.16 -2.53
C GLN A 265 16.55 -9.29 -1.25
N GLY A 266 16.92 -8.55 -0.19
CA GLY A 266 16.18 -8.54 1.08
C GLY A 266 14.79 -7.96 0.96
N ASP A 267 14.53 -7.07 -0.01
CA ASP A 267 13.21 -6.48 -0.26
C ASP A 267 12.20 -7.49 -0.83
N PHE A 268 12.67 -8.65 -1.27
CA PHE A 268 11.82 -9.74 -1.79
C PHE A 268 11.71 -10.93 -0.83
N LYS A 269 12.18 -10.78 0.41
CA LYS A 269 11.95 -11.77 1.47
C LYS A 269 10.55 -11.64 2.06
N ASP A 270 10.11 -12.73 2.67
CA ASP A 270 8.85 -12.82 3.42
C ASP A 270 7.61 -12.46 2.59
N TRP A 271 7.72 -12.56 1.26
CA TRP A 271 6.58 -12.48 0.38
C TRP A 271 5.65 -13.64 0.64
N ILE A 272 4.36 -13.44 0.38
CA ILE A 272 3.32 -14.45 0.60
C ILE A 272 2.67 -14.86 -0.70
N GLN A 273 2.35 -16.14 -0.81
CA GLN A 273 1.63 -16.84 -1.89
C GLN A 273 2.40 -16.89 -3.21
N GLU A 274 2.65 -15.76 -3.88
CA GLU A 274 3.19 -15.74 -5.23
C GLU A 274 3.95 -14.44 -5.50
N ARG A 275 4.82 -14.46 -6.52
CA ARG A 275 5.53 -13.26 -6.99
C ARG A 275 4.67 -12.40 -7.90
N GLY A 276 3.96 -13.02 -8.85
CA GLY A 276 3.22 -12.27 -9.84
C GLY A 276 2.36 -13.09 -10.77
N LEU A 277 1.43 -12.41 -11.44
CA LEU A 277 0.40 -13.00 -12.29
C LEU A 277 0.32 -12.25 -13.62
N TYR A 278 -0.10 -12.96 -14.67
CA TYR A 278 -0.35 -12.41 -16.00
C TYR A 278 0.84 -11.61 -16.54
N TYR A 279 2.03 -12.22 -16.52
CA TYR A 279 3.24 -11.58 -17.03
C TYR A 279 3.08 -11.18 -18.49
N PRO A 280 3.58 -10.01 -18.90
CA PRO A 280 3.70 -9.65 -20.30
C PRO A 280 4.54 -10.69 -21.05
N ARG A 281 4.02 -11.18 -22.16
CA ARG A 281 4.74 -12.06 -23.09
C ARG A 281 5.27 -11.33 -24.31
N GLU A 282 4.71 -10.14 -24.58
CA GLU A 282 5.14 -9.30 -25.69
C GLU A 282 5.01 -7.82 -25.30
N TRP A 283 6.03 -7.05 -25.55
CA TRP A 283 6.02 -5.59 -25.34
C TRP A 283 6.94 -4.86 -26.32
N ASP A 284 6.66 -3.57 -26.54
CA ASP A 284 7.45 -2.66 -27.35
C ASP A 284 8.84 -2.45 -26.73
N PRO A 285 9.93 -2.34 -27.55
CA PRO A 285 11.29 -2.07 -27.07
C PRO A 285 11.46 -0.77 -26.26
N GLN A 286 10.51 0.15 -26.32
CA GLN A 286 10.51 1.33 -25.46
C GLN A 286 10.31 1.00 -23.97
N PHE A 287 9.75 -0.17 -23.66
CA PHE A 287 9.72 -0.67 -22.29
C PHE A 287 11.04 -1.29 -21.88
N LYS A 288 11.58 -0.84 -20.75
CA LYS A 288 12.69 -1.49 -20.05
C LYS A 288 12.14 -2.47 -19.02
N ALA A 289 12.58 -3.70 -19.09
CA ALA A 289 12.28 -4.71 -18.07
C ALA A 289 13.34 -4.61 -16.95
N LEU A 290 12.91 -4.35 -15.74
CA LEU A 290 13.81 -4.12 -14.61
C LEU A 290 14.06 -5.35 -13.76
N LEU A 291 13.09 -6.26 -13.68
CA LEU A 291 13.15 -7.46 -12.85
C LEU A 291 12.85 -8.71 -13.67
N GLN A 292 13.50 -9.81 -13.27
CA GLN A 292 13.29 -11.14 -13.79
C GLN A 292 13.14 -12.13 -12.64
N SER A 293 12.29 -13.14 -12.82
CA SER A 293 12.13 -14.24 -11.88
C SER A 293 11.59 -15.48 -12.60
N ASN A 294 11.67 -16.64 -11.97
CA ASN A 294 11.08 -17.89 -12.48
C ASN A 294 10.78 -18.87 -11.35
N ASP A 295 9.76 -19.68 -11.52
CA ASP A 295 9.55 -20.85 -10.69
C ASP A 295 10.64 -21.90 -10.95
N PRO A 296 10.98 -22.76 -9.99
CA PRO A 296 12.01 -23.78 -10.16
C PRO A 296 11.76 -24.65 -11.38
N GLY A 297 12.75 -24.72 -12.28
CA GLY A 297 12.69 -25.51 -13.51
C GLY A 297 11.95 -24.83 -14.68
N GLU A 298 11.44 -23.64 -14.53
CA GLU A 298 10.77 -22.87 -15.58
C GLU A 298 11.70 -21.82 -16.20
N ALA A 299 11.33 -21.34 -17.39
CA ALA A 299 12.03 -20.26 -18.07
C ALA A 299 11.81 -18.91 -17.35
N PRO A 300 12.81 -18.03 -17.29
CA PRO A 300 12.67 -16.73 -16.64
C PRO A 300 11.67 -15.81 -17.33
N LEU A 301 10.80 -15.18 -16.53
CA LEU A 301 9.86 -14.15 -16.93
C LEU A 301 10.42 -12.75 -16.59
N LYS A 302 10.50 -11.88 -17.58
CA LYS A 302 11.15 -10.56 -17.47
C LYS A 302 10.17 -9.39 -17.26
N GLY A 303 8.87 -9.60 -17.41
CA GLY A 303 7.85 -8.57 -17.38
C GLY A 303 7.33 -8.19 -15.98
N GLY A 304 8.03 -8.60 -14.90
CA GLY A 304 7.58 -8.33 -13.52
C GLY A 304 7.47 -6.84 -13.20
N LEU A 305 8.34 -6.02 -13.77
CA LEU A 305 8.35 -4.58 -13.67
C LEU A 305 8.87 -4.00 -14.97
N LEU A 306 8.00 -3.29 -15.69
CA LEU A 306 8.28 -2.59 -16.94
C LEU A 306 8.16 -1.09 -16.74
N VAL A 307 9.06 -0.32 -17.32
CA VAL A 307 9.01 1.14 -17.31
C VAL A 307 9.30 1.68 -18.71
N ALA A 308 8.59 2.71 -19.11
CA ALA A 308 8.82 3.43 -20.35
C ALA A 308 8.67 4.93 -20.13
N ASP A 309 9.48 5.72 -20.84
CA ASP A 309 9.22 7.14 -21.02
C ASP A 309 8.05 7.31 -22.01
N TYR A 310 7.15 8.23 -21.70
CA TYR A 310 6.04 8.56 -22.58
C TYR A 310 5.80 10.06 -22.62
N GLY A 311 6.10 10.68 -23.73
CA GLY A 311 6.11 12.13 -23.87
C GLY A 311 7.09 12.77 -22.87
N LYS A 312 6.58 13.54 -21.92
CA LYS A 312 7.38 14.19 -20.87
C LYS A 312 7.37 13.43 -19.53
N GLY A 313 6.57 12.39 -19.41
CA GLY A 313 6.42 11.63 -18.19
C GLY A 313 6.71 10.15 -18.38
N HIS A 314 6.12 9.31 -17.51
CA HIS A 314 6.48 7.90 -17.42
C HIS A 314 5.24 7.01 -17.34
N TYR A 315 5.41 5.79 -17.82
CA TYR A 315 4.44 4.71 -17.65
C TYR A 315 5.13 3.51 -17.03
N ILE A 316 4.60 3.03 -15.91
CA ILE A 316 5.08 1.85 -15.19
C ILE A 316 3.99 0.78 -15.24
N TYR A 317 4.34 -0.44 -15.66
CA TYR A 317 3.48 -1.61 -15.54
C TYR A 317 4.15 -2.65 -14.65
N THR A 318 3.39 -3.27 -13.76
CA THR A 318 3.92 -4.36 -12.93
C THR A 318 2.96 -5.53 -12.85
N SER A 319 3.48 -6.74 -13.07
CA SER A 319 2.76 -8.02 -12.91
C SER A 319 2.82 -8.55 -11.48
N MET A 320 3.60 -7.93 -10.61
CA MET A 320 3.80 -8.40 -9.24
C MET A 320 2.56 -8.15 -8.38
N VAL A 321 2.27 -9.07 -7.47
CA VAL A 321 1.04 -9.05 -6.64
C VAL A 321 1.20 -8.18 -5.40
N TRP A 322 1.37 -6.89 -5.62
CA TRP A 322 1.63 -5.91 -4.55
C TRP A 322 0.54 -5.90 -3.46
N TYR A 323 -0.73 -6.03 -3.81
CA TYR A 323 -1.83 -5.98 -2.85
C TYR A 323 -1.70 -7.02 -1.73
N ARG A 324 -1.18 -8.23 -2.05
CA ARG A 324 -0.93 -9.26 -1.03
C ARG A 324 0.18 -8.85 -0.10
N GLN A 325 1.28 -8.36 -0.66
CA GLN A 325 2.48 -7.98 0.09
C GLN A 325 2.23 -6.72 0.93
N LEU A 326 1.53 -5.73 0.39
CA LEU A 326 1.14 -4.53 1.12
C LEU A 326 0.18 -4.87 2.27
N ARG A 327 -0.80 -5.76 2.04
CA ARG A 327 -1.70 -6.25 3.08
C ARG A 327 -0.97 -7.01 4.18
N ALA A 328 0.02 -7.80 3.83
CA ALA A 328 0.84 -8.56 4.78
C ALA A 328 1.88 -7.71 5.51
N GLY A 329 2.06 -6.45 5.11
CA GLY A 329 3.04 -5.56 5.72
C GLY A 329 4.49 -5.88 5.32
N VAL A 330 4.73 -6.49 4.15
CA VAL A 330 6.08 -6.84 3.66
C VAL A 330 6.87 -5.57 3.36
N PRO A 331 7.95 -5.26 4.11
CA PRO A 331 8.64 -3.97 4.01
C PRO A 331 9.16 -3.63 2.61
N GLY A 332 9.67 -4.62 1.89
CA GLY A 332 10.20 -4.42 0.54
C GLY A 332 9.14 -3.99 -0.47
N ALA A 333 7.88 -4.43 -0.30
CA ALA A 333 6.77 -3.99 -1.14
C ALA A 333 6.47 -2.49 -0.94
N TYR A 334 6.53 -2.01 0.29
CA TYR A 334 6.38 -0.59 0.60
C TYR A 334 7.52 0.26 0.04
N ARG A 335 8.76 -0.25 0.12
CA ARG A 335 9.93 0.42 -0.45
C ARG A 335 9.84 0.53 -1.98
N MET A 336 9.37 -0.53 -2.65
CA MET A 336 9.11 -0.50 -4.08
C MET A 336 7.95 0.45 -4.44
N LEU A 337 6.84 0.42 -3.68
CA LEU A 337 5.74 1.37 -3.89
C LEU A 337 6.23 2.81 -3.74
N ALA A 338 7.01 3.09 -2.70
CA ALA A 338 7.62 4.40 -2.47
C ALA A 338 8.51 4.84 -3.64
N ASN A 339 9.31 3.92 -4.21
CA ASN A 339 10.11 4.21 -5.40
C ASN A 339 9.24 4.49 -6.63
N MET A 340 8.21 3.65 -6.87
CA MET A 340 7.31 3.84 -8.02
C MET A 340 6.62 5.21 -7.99
N ILE A 341 6.05 5.62 -6.84
CA ILE A 341 5.35 6.91 -6.72
C ILE A 341 6.29 8.12 -6.70
N SER A 342 7.56 7.90 -6.39
CA SER A 342 8.60 8.94 -6.38
C SER A 342 9.36 9.07 -7.70
N TYR A 343 9.12 8.15 -8.64
CA TYR A 343 9.85 8.12 -9.91
C TYR A 343 9.54 9.36 -10.75
N GLY A 344 10.60 10.04 -11.23
CA GLY A 344 10.47 11.29 -11.96
C GLY A 344 10.22 12.54 -11.09
N GLN A 345 10.22 12.40 -9.76
CA GLN A 345 9.99 13.51 -8.81
C GLN A 345 11.32 13.95 -8.16
N ASN A 346 12.27 14.45 -8.93
CA ASN A 346 13.56 14.96 -8.43
C ASN A 346 13.58 16.48 -8.32
#